data_8ae77804bc106d43a84f1ba1a5d0e371
#
_entry.id   8ae77804bc106d43a84f1ba1a5d0e371
#
_cell.length_a   1.000
_cell.length_b   1.000
_cell.length_c   1.000
_cell.angle_alpha   90.00
_cell.angle_beta   90.00
_cell.angle_gamma   90.00
#
_symmetry.space_group_name_H-M   'P 1'
#
loop_
_entity.id
_entity.type
_entity.pdbx_description
1 polymer ?
#
loop_
_entity_poly.entity_id
_entity_poly.type
_entity_poly.pdbx_seq_one_letter_code
_entity_poly.pdbx_strand_id
1 'polypeptide(L)' 'MENKERDALIESIYKQVNSICDKLYDIVWEPQDLAEKNHFNTLPKEERAALIGLLNDANRFKNSFTMYISWFKNK' A
#
# COMPACT_ATOMS: atom_id res chain seq x y z
N MET A 1 -14.87 25.99 -11.35
CA MET A 1 -13.71 25.36 -11.93
C MET A 1 -13.84 23.86 -11.95
N GLU A 2 -13.44 23.25 -13.03
CA GLU A 2 -13.54 21.80 -13.18
C GLU A 2 -12.41 21.07 -12.46
N ASN A 3 -12.75 20.08 -11.64
CA ASN A 3 -11.77 19.36 -10.85
C ASN A 3 -11.63 17.90 -11.26
N LYS A 4 -12.18 17.53 -12.40
CA LYS A 4 -12.15 16.14 -12.85
C LYS A 4 -10.72 15.60 -13.03
N GLU A 5 -9.84 16.41 -13.59
CA GLU A 5 -8.47 16.00 -13.82
C GLU A 5 -7.74 15.75 -12.50
N ARG A 6 -7.95 16.63 -11.53
CA ARG A 6 -7.38 16.48 -10.21
C ARG A 6 -7.92 15.21 -9.54
N ASP A 7 -9.22 15.00 -9.60
CA ASP A 7 -9.86 13.85 -8.96
C ASP A 7 -9.40 12.56 -9.60
N ALA A 8 -9.26 12.54 -10.93
CA ALA A 8 -8.77 11.37 -11.64
C ALA A 8 -7.33 11.05 -11.25
N LEU A 9 -6.50 12.06 -11.11
CA LEU A 9 -5.11 11.88 -10.69
C LEU A 9 -5.03 11.29 -9.29
N ILE A 10 -5.81 11.85 -8.37
CA ILE A 10 -5.84 11.38 -6.98
C ILE A 10 -6.31 9.93 -6.92
N GLU A 11 -7.35 9.59 -7.67
CA GLU A 11 -7.85 8.22 -7.74
C GLU A 11 -6.80 7.26 -8.27
N SER A 12 -6.08 7.66 -9.30
CA SER A 12 -5.02 6.84 -9.88
C SER A 12 -3.92 6.55 -8.87
N ILE A 13 -3.50 7.58 -8.13
CA ILE A 13 -2.48 7.42 -7.09
C ILE A 13 -3.01 6.50 -5.99
N TYR A 14 -4.24 6.68 -5.57
CA TYR A 14 -4.84 5.87 -4.52
C TYR A 14 -4.89 4.39 -4.92
N LYS A 15 -5.24 4.11 -6.17
CA LYS A 15 -5.25 2.73 -6.66
C LYS A 15 -3.88 2.10 -6.61
N GLN A 16 -2.85 2.85 -6.96
CA GLN A 16 -1.48 2.35 -6.90
C GLN A 16 -1.04 2.10 -5.47
N VAL A 17 -1.37 2.99 -4.56
CA VAL A 17 -1.07 2.79 -3.13
C VAL A 17 -1.76 1.54 -2.61
N ASN A 18 -3.04 1.34 -2.96
CA ASN A 18 -3.76 0.14 -2.57
C ASN A 18 -3.09 -1.13 -3.11
N SER A 19 -2.69 -1.11 -4.37
CA SER A 19 -2.01 -2.26 -4.99
C SER A 19 -0.72 -2.60 -4.28
N ILE A 20 0.06 -1.59 -3.92
CA ILE A 20 1.32 -1.79 -3.19
C ILE A 20 1.05 -2.38 -1.81
N CYS A 21 0.06 -1.85 -1.09
CA CYS A 21 -0.30 -2.37 0.23
C CYS A 21 -0.78 -3.82 0.15
N ASP A 22 -1.61 -4.13 -0.85
CA ASP A 22 -2.10 -5.49 -1.04
C ASP A 22 -0.97 -6.46 -1.36
N LYS A 23 -0.05 -6.03 -2.20
CA LYS A 23 1.12 -6.84 -2.55
C LYS A 23 1.99 -7.12 -1.34
N LEU A 24 2.26 -6.10 -0.54
CA LEU A 24 3.04 -6.27 0.68
C LEU A 24 2.33 -7.18 1.67
N TYR A 25 1.02 -7.02 1.80
CA TYR A 25 0.22 -7.86 2.69
C TYR A 25 0.30 -9.33 2.25
N ASP A 26 0.16 -9.57 0.95
CA ASP A 26 0.22 -10.93 0.39
C ASP A 26 1.57 -11.57 0.65
N ILE A 27 2.65 -10.80 0.49
CA ILE A 27 4.01 -11.33 0.70
C ILE A 27 4.22 -11.69 2.17
N VAL A 28 3.73 -10.85 3.09
CA VAL A 28 4.01 -11.00 4.52
C VAL A 28 3.04 -11.97 5.19
N TRP A 29 1.75 -11.87 4.87
CA TRP A 29 0.71 -12.56 5.65
C TRP A 29 -0.04 -13.66 4.91
N GLU A 30 -0.05 -13.63 3.58
CA GLU A 30 -0.93 -14.49 2.79
C GLU A 30 -0.23 -15.73 2.23
N PRO A 31 -0.92 -16.50 1.35
CA PRO A 31 -0.71 -17.94 1.20
C PRO A 31 0.74 -18.37 1.01
N GLN A 32 1.02 -19.52 1.56
CA GLN A 32 2.37 -20.08 1.60
C GLN A 32 2.91 -20.46 0.22
N ASP A 33 2.04 -20.58 -0.76
CA ASP A 33 2.41 -21.04 -2.10
C ASP A 33 2.76 -19.92 -3.07
N LEU A 34 2.68 -18.65 -2.65
CA LEU A 34 3.15 -17.54 -3.48
C LEU A 34 4.67 -17.56 -3.57
N ALA A 35 5.19 -17.37 -4.78
CA ALA A 35 6.64 -17.35 -4.97
C ALA A 35 7.30 -16.25 -4.15
N GLU A 36 6.68 -15.07 -4.12
CA GLU A 36 7.19 -13.94 -3.33
C GLU A 36 7.18 -14.27 -1.84
N LYS A 37 6.17 -15.01 -1.36
CA LYS A 37 6.11 -15.43 0.03
C LYS A 37 7.26 -16.37 0.35
N ASN A 38 7.57 -17.28 -0.55
CA ASN A 38 8.70 -18.18 -0.37
C ASN A 38 10.02 -17.41 -0.30
N HIS A 39 10.19 -16.42 -1.18
CA HIS A 39 11.37 -15.56 -1.13
C HIS A 39 11.45 -14.81 0.20
N PHE A 40 10.32 -14.28 0.66
CA PHE A 40 10.25 -13.59 1.94
C PHE A 40 10.70 -14.51 3.07
N ASN A 41 10.23 -15.76 3.06
CA ASN A 41 10.56 -16.71 4.12
C ASN A 41 12.04 -17.06 4.16
N THR A 42 12.77 -16.91 3.05
CA THR A 42 14.20 -17.21 2.99
C THR A 42 15.08 -16.04 3.39
N LEU A 43 14.49 -14.85 3.59
CA LEU A 43 15.27 -13.69 3.99
C LEU A 43 15.72 -13.78 5.43
N PRO A 44 16.85 -13.15 5.78
CA PRO A 44 17.28 -13.03 7.17
C PRO A 44 16.20 -12.36 8.02
N LYS A 45 16.20 -12.68 9.31
CA LYS A 45 15.19 -12.17 10.23
C LYS A 45 15.09 -10.64 10.21
N GLU A 46 16.22 -9.96 10.15
CA GLU A 46 16.25 -8.49 10.16
C GLU A 46 15.60 -7.91 8.92
N GLU A 47 15.82 -8.55 7.77
CA GLU A 47 15.22 -8.09 6.52
C GLU A 47 13.72 -8.35 6.50
N ARG A 48 13.29 -9.48 7.05
CA ARG A 48 11.85 -9.76 7.19
C ARG A 48 11.18 -8.72 8.08
N ALA A 49 11.82 -8.39 9.19
CA ALA A 49 11.30 -7.37 10.10
C ALA A 49 11.20 -6.01 9.39
N ALA A 50 12.18 -5.68 8.57
CA ALA A 50 12.17 -4.43 7.81
C ALA A 50 11.00 -4.38 6.83
N LEU A 51 10.69 -5.50 6.16
CA LEU A 51 9.56 -5.57 5.24
C LEU A 51 8.23 -5.45 5.98
N ILE A 52 8.13 -6.05 7.17
CA ILE A 52 6.93 -5.90 8.00
C ILE A 52 6.76 -4.43 8.40
N GLY A 53 7.85 -3.77 8.77
CA GLY A 53 7.83 -2.34 9.06
C GLY A 53 7.38 -1.52 7.86
N LEU A 54 7.87 -1.88 6.68
CA LEU A 54 7.45 -1.21 5.45
C LEU A 54 5.95 -1.37 5.20
N LEU A 55 5.41 -2.56 5.44
CA LEU A 55 3.98 -2.80 5.31
C LEU A 55 3.19 -1.90 6.26
N ASN A 56 3.64 -1.80 7.51
CA ASN A 56 2.97 -0.94 8.48
C ASN A 56 3.01 0.53 8.06
N ASP A 57 4.15 0.97 7.55
CA ASP A 57 4.30 2.35 7.07
C ASP A 57 3.43 2.61 5.84
N ALA A 58 3.34 1.63 4.94
CA ALA A 58 2.48 1.75 3.77
C ALA A 58 1.00 1.85 4.17
N ASN A 59 0.59 1.08 5.17
CA ASN A 59 -0.78 1.16 5.69
C ASN A 59 -1.07 2.51 6.32
N ARG A 60 -0.11 3.06 7.05
CA ARG A 60 -0.25 4.41 7.61
C ARG A 60 -0.39 5.45 6.50
N PHE A 61 0.44 5.33 5.48
CA PHE A 61 0.37 6.24 4.34
C PHE A 61 -0.98 6.15 3.66
N LYS A 62 -1.47 4.93 3.45
CA LYS A 62 -2.77 4.70 2.84
C LYS A 62 -3.89 5.37 3.64
N ASN A 63 -3.85 5.23 4.97
CA ASN A 63 -4.86 5.83 5.84
C ASN A 63 -4.80 7.35 5.78
N SER A 64 -3.60 7.93 5.80
CA SER A 64 -3.44 9.37 5.66
C SER A 64 -3.92 9.85 4.31
N PHE A 65 -3.63 9.10 3.27
CA PHE A 65 -4.04 9.46 1.92
C PHE A 65 -5.56 9.47 1.80
N THR A 66 -6.23 8.53 2.47
CA THR A 66 -7.70 8.51 2.49
C THR A 66 -8.26 9.80 3.09
N MET A 67 -7.61 10.32 4.12
CA MET A 67 -8.02 11.60 4.71
C MET A 67 -7.88 12.75 3.71
N TYR A 68 -6.78 12.77 2.96
CA TYR A 68 -6.59 13.80 1.93
C TYR A 68 -7.63 13.69 0.83
N ILE A 69 -7.99 12.48 0.43
CA ILE A 69 -9.05 12.28 -0.56
C ILE A 69 -10.37 12.86 -0.07
N SER A 70 -10.74 12.60 1.17
CA SER A 70 -11.94 13.17 1.78
C SER A 70 -11.88 14.69 1.78
N TRP A 71 -10.73 15.23 2.13
CA TRP A 71 -10.54 16.68 2.13
C TRP A 71 -10.78 17.28 0.75
N PHE A 72 -10.21 16.66 -0.29
CA PHE A 72 -10.41 17.15 -1.65
C PHE A 72 -11.88 17.06 -2.09
N LYS A 73 -12.54 15.96 -1.74
CA LYS A 73 -13.94 15.76 -2.12
C LYS A 73 -14.88 16.74 -1.45
N ASN A 74 -14.52 17.23 -0.28
CA ASN A 74 -15.33 18.18 0.46
C ASN A 74 -15.04 19.63 0.08
N LYS A 75 -14.19 19.87 -0.86
CA LYS A 75 -13.90 21.19 -1.40
C LYS A 75 -14.82 21.56 -2.60
#